data_3b2b1c1c6a7513e5c5a76a216c4f6b3a
#
_entry.id   3b2b1c1c6a7513e5c5a76a216c4f6b3a
#
_cell.length_a   1.000
_cell.length_b   1.000
_cell.length_c   1.000
_cell.angle_alpha   90.00
_cell.angle_beta   90.00
_cell.angle_gamma   90.00
#
_symmetry.space_group_name_H-M   'P 1'
#
loop_
_entity.id
_entity.type
_entity.pdbx_description
1 polymer ?
#
loop_
_entity_poly.entity_id
_entity_poly.type
_entity_poly.pdbx_seq_one_letter_code
_entity_poly.pdbx_strand_id
1 'polypeptide(L)'
;MNVALFDFDGTITTKELFRPFLEFAVPSIRLRWGGLLLAPMVLGYKLGVVPSNTMRASAVRLGLQGMDEAHANEQGRRFAHEIIPQAVRDHALERILWHKRQGDRVVVVSGALDIYLSHWCRQHDLELLCSELESHRGRLTGRYRGAQCVGAEKRRRVHAAYDVDAYPVVYAYGDTHEDRELLQMAHRRYFQWREVA
;
A
#
# COMPACT_ATOMS: atom_id res chain seq x y z
N MET A 1 11.48 21.90 -8.05
CA MET A 1 11.00 20.50 -7.96
C MET A 1 10.13 20.40 -6.73
N ASN A 2 8.87 20.04 -6.87
CA ASN A 2 7.96 19.75 -5.76
C ASN A 2 7.95 18.25 -5.43
N VAL A 3 7.15 17.84 -4.44
CA VAL A 3 6.90 16.43 -4.15
C VAL A 3 5.41 16.14 -4.14
N ALA A 4 5.01 15.00 -4.73
CA ALA A 4 3.65 14.52 -4.77
C ALA A 4 3.58 13.14 -4.09
N LEU A 5 2.83 13.05 -3.01
CA LEU A 5 2.66 11.88 -2.18
C LEU A 5 1.29 11.27 -2.49
N PHE A 6 1.28 10.02 -2.92
CA PHE A 6 0.04 9.32 -3.28
C PHE A 6 -0.18 8.11 -2.37
N ASP A 7 -1.33 8.01 -1.75
CA ASP A 7 -1.80 6.70 -1.32
C ASP A 7 -2.14 5.84 -2.55
N PHE A 8 -2.20 4.52 -2.36
CA PHE A 8 -2.39 3.57 -3.45
C PHE A 8 -3.82 3.00 -3.49
N ASP A 9 -4.21 2.24 -2.46
CA ASP A 9 -5.48 1.52 -2.42
C ASP A 9 -6.66 2.48 -2.22
N GLY A 10 -7.60 2.53 -3.20
CA GLY A 10 -8.71 3.48 -3.18
C GLY A 10 -8.38 4.86 -3.76
N THR A 11 -7.10 5.26 -3.75
CA THR A 11 -6.59 6.52 -4.31
C THR A 11 -6.11 6.33 -5.75
N ILE A 12 -4.98 5.66 -5.98
CA ILE A 12 -4.52 5.33 -7.33
C ILE A 12 -5.40 4.24 -7.93
N THR A 13 -5.83 3.28 -7.12
CA THR A 13 -6.73 2.20 -7.54
C THR A 13 -8.18 2.50 -7.17
N THR A 14 -9.10 1.77 -7.78
CA THR A 14 -10.56 1.87 -7.51
C THR A 14 -11.00 1.08 -6.28
N LYS A 15 -10.11 0.21 -5.76
CA LYS A 15 -10.39 -0.73 -4.67
C LYS A 15 -9.12 -1.13 -3.94
N GLU A 16 -9.26 -1.65 -2.72
CA GLU A 16 -8.18 -2.25 -1.97
C GLU A 16 -7.70 -3.56 -2.64
N LEU A 17 -6.38 -3.75 -2.77
CA LEU A 17 -5.77 -4.87 -3.47
C LEU A 17 -5.12 -5.91 -2.56
N PHE A 18 -5.09 -5.69 -1.24
CA PHE A 18 -4.52 -6.63 -0.28
C PHE A 18 -5.19 -8.01 -0.33
N ARG A 19 -6.53 -8.06 -0.23
CA ARG A 19 -7.28 -9.31 -0.31
C ARG A 19 -7.18 -9.97 -1.69
N PRO A 20 -7.40 -9.26 -2.83
CA PRO A 20 -7.15 -9.79 -4.16
C PRO A 20 -5.76 -10.41 -4.33
N PHE A 21 -4.71 -9.79 -3.76
CA PHE A 21 -3.38 -10.36 -3.80
C PHE A 21 -3.27 -11.69 -3.04
N LEU A 22 -3.84 -11.79 -1.85
CA LEU A 22 -3.85 -13.07 -1.11
C LEU A 22 -4.60 -14.15 -1.88
N GLU A 23 -5.73 -13.82 -2.49
CA GLU A 23 -6.52 -14.75 -3.31
C GLU A 23 -5.75 -15.20 -4.58
N PHE A 24 -4.89 -14.35 -5.13
CA PHE A 24 -4.04 -14.64 -6.28
C PHE A 24 -2.82 -15.50 -5.92
N ALA A 25 -2.13 -15.16 -4.83
CA ALA A 25 -0.81 -15.71 -4.50
C ALA A 25 -0.86 -16.95 -3.60
N VAL A 26 -1.94 -17.14 -2.83
CA VAL A 26 -2.03 -18.18 -1.81
C VAL A 26 -2.93 -19.32 -2.28
N PRO A 27 -2.52 -20.60 -2.11
CA PRO A 27 -3.36 -21.74 -2.48
C PRO A 27 -4.74 -21.69 -1.84
N SER A 28 -5.78 -21.98 -2.60
CA SER A 28 -7.19 -21.86 -2.18
C SER A 28 -7.54 -22.66 -0.93
N ILE A 29 -6.90 -23.83 -0.74
CA ILE A 29 -7.08 -24.65 0.45
C ILE A 29 -6.60 -23.91 1.71
N ARG A 30 -5.45 -23.24 1.64
CA ARG A 30 -4.89 -22.46 2.74
C ARG A 30 -5.76 -21.24 3.06
N LEU A 31 -6.30 -20.58 2.04
CA LEU A 31 -7.23 -19.44 2.21
C LEU A 31 -8.53 -19.88 2.88
N ARG A 32 -9.10 -21.04 2.51
CA ARG A 32 -10.31 -21.55 3.14
C ARG A 32 -10.11 -21.83 4.63
N TRP A 33 -9.06 -22.56 4.99
CA TRP A 33 -8.74 -22.83 6.39
C TRP A 33 -8.37 -21.56 7.16
N GLY A 34 -7.57 -20.69 6.53
CA GLY A 34 -7.24 -19.38 7.10
C GLY A 34 -8.48 -18.52 7.34
N GLY A 35 -9.40 -18.50 6.38
CA GLY A 35 -10.67 -17.78 6.49
C GLY A 35 -11.54 -18.29 7.63
N LEU A 36 -11.62 -19.62 7.83
CA LEU A 36 -12.35 -20.22 8.96
C LEU A 36 -11.72 -19.82 10.30
N LEU A 37 -10.38 -19.88 10.40
CA LEU A 37 -9.66 -19.48 11.61
C LEU A 37 -9.80 -17.97 11.92
N LEU A 38 -9.87 -17.14 10.89
CA LEU A 38 -10.03 -15.69 11.02
C LEU A 38 -11.49 -15.25 11.17
N ALA A 39 -12.48 -16.13 11.01
CA ALA A 39 -13.88 -15.74 11.03
C ALA A 39 -14.30 -14.93 12.28
N PRO A 40 -13.89 -15.29 13.51
CA PRO A 40 -14.18 -14.47 14.69
C PRO A 40 -13.52 -13.09 14.64
N MET A 41 -12.29 -13.01 14.12
CA MET A 41 -11.56 -11.75 13.97
C MET A 41 -12.17 -10.86 12.90
N VAL A 42 -12.64 -11.44 11.79
CA VAL A 42 -13.39 -10.73 10.72
C VAL A 42 -14.68 -10.14 11.28
N LEU A 43 -15.39 -10.89 12.13
CA LEU A 43 -16.59 -10.37 12.79
C LEU A 43 -16.23 -9.22 13.74
N GLY A 44 -15.20 -9.38 14.57
CA GLY A 44 -14.71 -8.31 15.44
C GLY A 44 -14.25 -7.06 14.68
N TYR A 45 -13.62 -7.23 13.50
CA TYR A 45 -13.26 -6.12 12.61
C TYR A 45 -14.50 -5.39 12.07
N LYS A 46 -15.51 -6.14 11.60
CA LYS A 46 -16.78 -5.55 11.13
C LYS A 46 -17.55 -4.81 12.24
N LEU A 47 -17.40 -5.23 13.49
CA LEU A 47 -17.99 -4.59 14.67
C LEU A 47 -17.11 -3.42 15.21
N GLY A 48 -15.98 -3.11 14.56
CA GLY A 48 -15.07 -2.02 14.98
C GLY A 48 -14.24 -2.34 16.23
N VAL A 49 -14.26 -3.58 16.73
CA VAL A 49 -13.50 -4.01 17.92
C VAL A 49 -12.07 -4.41 17.57
N VAL A 50 -11.84 -4.95 16.37
CA VAL A 50 -10.52 -5.36 15.91
C VAL A 50 -9.99 -4.31 14.92
N PRO A 51 -8.80 -3.71 15.18
CA PRO A 51 -8.18 -2.75 14.28
C PRO A 51 -7.79 -3.38 12.91
N SER A 52 -7.81 -2.57 11.84
CA SER A 52 -7.47 -3.00 10.47
C SER A 52 -6.05 -3.57 10.37
N ASN A 53 -5.08 -2.97 11.05
CA ASN A 53 -3.69 -3.42 11.07
C ASN A 53 -3.51 -4.80 11.70
N THR A 54 -4.28 -5.11 12.76
CA THR A 54 -4.30 -6.43 13.42
C THR A 54 -4.89 -7.48 12.49
N MET A 55 -5.99 -7.13 11.81
CA MET A 55 -6.61 -8.02 10.82
C MET A 55 -5.65 -8.32 9.66
N ARG A 56 -5.01 -7.30 9.09
CA ARG A 56 -4.01 -7.45 8.02
C ARG A 56 -2.82 -8.31 8.48
N ALA A 57 -2.28 -8.08 9.69
CA ALA A 57 -1.17 -8.87 10.22
C ALA A 57 -1.53 -10.36 10.37
N SER A 58 -2.73 -10.66 10.83
CA SER A 58 -3.21 -12.04 10.97
C SER A 58 -3.40 -12.71 9.61
N ALA A 59 -3.92 -11.99 8.61
CA ALA A 59 -4.08 -12.48 7.25
C ALA A 59 -2.72 -12.74 6.57
N VAL A 60 -1.73 -11.86 6.75
CA VAL A 60 -0.35 -12.05 6.29
C VAL A 60 0.25 -13.31 6.92
N ARG A 61 0.11 -13.47 8.24
CA ARG A 61 0.64 -14.63 8.96
C ARG A 61 0.03 -15.93 8.43
N LEU A 62 -1.27 -16.03 8.32
CA LEU A 62 -1.95 -17.24 7.86
C LEU A 62 -1.74 -17.51 6.36
N GLY A 63 -1.75 -16.46 5.54
CA GLY A 63 -1.61 -16.58 4.09
C GLY A 63 -0.18 -16.82 3.64
N LEU A 64 0.78 -16.06 4.15
CA LEU A 64 2.12 -15.98 3.57
C LEU A 64 3.22 -16.64 4.40
N GLN A 65 2.99 -16.96 5.68
CA GLN A 65 4.03 -17.59 6.52
C GLN A 65 4.56 -18.90 5.89
N GLY A 66 5.89 -19.01 5.79
CA GLY A 66 6.58 -20.17 5.26
C GLY A 66 6.59 -20.25 3.73
N MET A 67 5.96 -19.30 3.02
CA MET A 67 6.06 -19.20 1.56
C MET A 67 7.50 -18.88 1.18
N ASP A 68 8.00 -19.53 0.13
CA ASP A 68 9.30 -19.20 -0.45
C ASP A 68 9.29 -17.76 -0.96
N GLU A 69 10.34 -16.99 -0.61
CA GLU A 69 10.43 -15.56 -0.91
C GLU A 69 10.49 -15.29 -2.41
N ALA A 70 11.25 -16.09 -3.16
CA ALA A 70 11.36 -15.94 -4.61
C ALA A 70 10.03 -16.26 -5.29
N HIS A 71 9.32 -17.30 -4.84
CA HIS A 71 7.98 -17.62 -5.31
C HIS A 71 6.98 -16.50 -5.01
N ALA A 72 6.99 -15.99 -3.78
CA ALA A 72 6.10 -14.90 -3.39
C ALA A 72 6.35 -13.62 -4.21
N ASN A 73 7.62 -13.30 -4.45
CA ASN A 73 8.03 -12.15 -5.28
C ASN A 73 7.59 -12.32 -6.74
N GLU A 74 7.67 -13.54 -7.30
CA GLU A 74 7.17 -13.83 -8.64
C GLU A 74 5.64 -13.71 -8.73
N GLN A 75 4.89 -14.17 -7.71
CA GLN A 75 3.44 -13.94 -7.63
C GLN A 75 3.13 -12.43 -7.55
N GLY A 76 3.91 -11.67 -6.77
CA GLY A 76 3.79 -10.21 -6.69
C GLY A 76 4.03 -9.52 -8.04
N ARG A 77 5.08 -9.93 -8.76
CA ARG A 77 5.38 -9.43 -10.10
C ARG A 77 4.23 -9.71 -11.08
N ARG A 78 3.72 -10.92 -11.09
CA ARG A 78 2.57 -11.30 -11.94
C ARG A 78 1.32 -10.51 -11.57
N PHE A 79 1.01 -10.38 -10.28
CA PHE A 79 -0.11 -9.59 -9.79
C PHE A 79 -0.01 -8.12 -10.22
N ALA A 80 1.19 -7.54 -10.11
CA ALA A 80 1.45 -6.17 -10.55
C ALA A 80 1.19 -5.97 -12.05
N HIS A 81 1.46 -6.99 -12.86
CA HIS A 81 1.31 -6.94 -14.31
C HIS A 81 -0.09 -7.29 -14.79
N GLU A 82 -0.73 -8.30 -14.17
CA GLU A 82 -1.99 -8.89 -14.64
C GLU A 82 -3.22 -8.26 -13.97
N ILE A 83 -3.12 -7.88 -12.69
CA ILE A 83 -4.29 -7.49 -11.88
C ILE A 83 -4.33 -6.01 -11.57
N ILE A 84 -3.21 -5.42 -11.12
CA ILE A 84 -3.18 -3.99 -10.74
C ILE A 84 -3.68 -3.08 -11.86
N PRO A 85 -3.29 -3.24 -13.15
CA PRO A 85 -3.73 -2.34 -14.23
C PRO A 85 -5.24 -2.28 -14.39
N GLN A 86 -5.96 -3.37 -14.07
CA GLN A 86 -7.42 -3.42 -14.15
C GLN A 86 -8.13 -2.61 -13.05
N ALA A 87 -7.40 -2.23 -12.02
CA ALA A 87 -7.93 -1.48 -10.89
C ALA A 87 -7.45 -0.02 -10.86
N VAL A 88 -6.45 0.34 -11.66
CA VAL A 88 -5.88 1.70 -11.68
C VAL A 88 -6.88 2.68 -12.31
N ARG A 89 -6.99 3.86 -11.71
CA ARG A 89 -7.82 4.95 -12.23
C ARG A 89 -7.07 5.72 -13.32
N ASP A 90 -7.69 5.96 -14.47
CA ASP A 90 -7.08 6.72 -15.57
C ASP A 90 -6.64 8.12 -15.12
N HIS A 91 -7.50 8.84 -14.40
CA HIS A 91 -7.18 10.18 -13.90
C HIS A 91 -6.06 10.19 -12.84
N ALA A 92 -5.82 9.07 -12.15
CA ALA A 92 -4.67 8.94 -11.25
C ALA A 92 -3.36 8.85 -12.03
N LEU A 93 -3.33 8.03 -13.09
CA LEU A 93 -2.17 7.97 -13.99
C LEU A 93 -1.91 9.31 -14.69
N GLU A 94 -2.95 9.98 -15.16
CA GLU A 94 -2.85 11.31 -15.76
C GLU A 94 -2.25 12.33 -14.78
N ARG A 95 -2.65 12.29 -13.50
CA ARG A 95 -2.12 13.17 -12.46
C ARG A 95 -0.65 12.84 -12.12
N ILE A 96 -0.29 11.57 -12.03
CA ILE A 96 1.09 11.12 -11.85
C ILE A 96 1.95 11.61 -13.01
N LEU A 97 1.51 11.40 -14.25
CA LEU A 97 2.21 11.86 -15.44
C LEU A 97 2.33 13.40 -15.50
N TRP A 98 1.31 14.12 -15.03
CA TRP A 98 1.36 15.57 -14.93
C TRP A 98 2.49 16.00 -13.97
N HIS A 99 2.57 15.43 -12.77
CA HIS A 99 3.65 15.72 -11.82
C HIS A 99 5.03 15.39 -12.40
N LYS A 100 5.17 14.24 -13.05
CA LYS A 100 6.45 13.87 -13.71
C LYS A 100 6.85 14.87 -14.79
N ARG A 101 5.90 15.36 -15.60
CA ARG A 101 6.17 16.40 -16.60
C ARG A 101 6.57 17.76 -16.01
N GLN A 102 6.12 18.07 -14.80
CA GLN A 102 6.55 19.26 -14.05
C GLN A 102 7.93 19.07 -13.40
N GLY A 103 8.53 17.90 -13.51
CA GLY A 103 9.78 17.55 -12.85
C GLY A 103 9.60 17.34 -11.33
N ASP A 104 8.38 17.08 -10.87
CA ASP A 104 8.12 16.79 -9.47
C ASP A 104 8.53 15.36 -9.10
N ARG A 105 8.97 15.17 -7.87
CA ARG A 105 9.17 13.85 -7.28
C ARG A 105 7.83 13.23 -6.99
N VAL A 106 7.60 12.00 -7.42
CA VAL A 106 6.36 11.26 -7.18
C VAL A 106 6.64 10.05 -6.31
N VAL A 107 5.99 9.98 -5.15
CA VAL A 107 6.18 8.94 -4.14
C VAL A 107 4.85 8.30 -3.82
N VAL A 108 4.79 6.98 -3.91
CA VAL A 108 3.65 6.19 -3.42
C VAL A 108 3.88 5.85 -1.95
N VAL A 109 2.91 6.19 -1.08
CA VAL A 109 3.00 6.01 0.38
C VAL A 109 1.80 5.18 0.84
N SER A 110 1.96 3.87 1.01
CA SER A 110 0.81 2.96 1.14
C SER A 110 0.97 1.86 2.18
N GLY A 111 -0.15 1.44 2.76
CA GLY A 111 -0.26 0.23 3.57
C GLY A 111 -0.16 -1.08 2.78
N ALA A 112 -0.17 -1.02 1.45
CA ALA A 112 -0.02 -2.16 0.56
C ALA A 112 1.33 -2.87 0.74
N LEU A 113 1.40 -4.14 0.31
CA LEU A 113 2.59 -4.96 0.49
C LEU A 113 3.65 -4.66 -0.58
N ASP A 114 4.90 -4.53 -0.15
CA ASP A 114 6.08 -4.34 -0.98
C ASP A 114 6.20 -5.37 -2.10
N ILE A 115 5.84 -6.59 -1.82
CA ILE A 115 5.99 -7.75 -2.68
C ILE A 115 5.29 -7.60 -4.05
N TYR A 116 4.23 -6.81 -4.15
CA TYR A 116 3.59 -6.50 -5.44
C TYR A 116 3.72 -5.03 -5.83
N LEU A 117 3.63 -4.13 -4.85
CA LEU A 117 3.61 -2.69 -5.13
C LEU A 117 4.96 -2.18 -5.65
N SER A 118 6.08 -2.77 -5.21
CA SER A 118 7.41 -2.43 -5.71
C SER A 118 7.55 -2.69 -7.22
N HIS A 119 6.95 -3.75 -7.74
CA HIS A 119 6.97 -4.05 -9.16
C HIS A 119 6.18 -3.03 -9.97
N TRP A 120 4.99 -2.66 -9.49
CA TRP A 120 4.16 -1.65 -10.16
C TRP A 120 4.82 -0.26 -10.13
N CYS A 121 5.33 0.17 -8.99
CA CYS A 121 6.02 1.45 -8.87
C CYS A 121 7.25 1.52 -9.77
N ARG A 122 8.02 0.44 -9.86
CA ARG A 122 9.20 0.36 -10.75
C ARG A 122 8.81 0.47 -12.22
N GLN A 123 7.70 -0.14 -12.66
CA GLN A 123 7.21 -0.02 -14.04
C GLN A 123 6.83 1.42 -14.41
N HIS A 124 6.38 2.21 -13.43
CA HIS A 124 5.99 3.61 -13.62
C HIS A 124 7.07 4.61 -13.24
N ASP A 125 8.27 4.13 -12.84
CA ASP A 125 9.38 4.96 -12.37
C ASP A 125 8.91 5.90 -11.24
N LEU A 126 8.36 5.29 -10.16
CA LEU A 126 7.86 5.95 -8.95
C LEU A 126 8.65 5.48 -7.74
N GLU A 127 8.86 6.40 -6.80
CA GLU A 127 9.41 6.07 -5.49
C GLU A 127 8.33 5.44 -4.59
N LEU A 128 8.75 4.59 -3.64
CA LEU A 128 7.83 3.80 -2.84
C LEU A 128 8.20 3.79 -1.35
N LEU A 129 7.22 4.10 -0.53
CA LEU A 129 7.21 3.86 0.92
C LEU A 129 5.98 3.01 1.24
N CYS A 130 6.17 1.75 1.60
CA CYS A 130 5.04 0.85 1.84
C CYS A 130 5.27 -0.12 3.00
N SER A 131 4.28 -0.97 3.29
CA SER A 131 4.45 -2.03 4.27
C SER A 131 5.32 -3.14 3.70
N GLU A 132 6.39 -3.48 4.41
CA GLU A 132 7.36 -4.49 3.99
C GLU A 132 7.12 -5.83 4.70
N LEU A 133 7.26 -6.92 3.96
CA LEU A 133 7.21 -8.26 4.53
C LEU A 133 8.60 -8.68 5.05
N GLU A 134 8.60 -9.36 6.19
CA GLU A 134 9.82 -9.93 6.75
C GLU A 134 10.09 -11.30 6.15
N SER A 135 11.34 -11.53 5.71
CA SER A 135 11.83 -12.85 5.31
C SER A 135 13.00 -13.30 6.18
N HIS A 136 13.13 -14.58 6.35
CA HIS A 136 14.25 -15.22 7.00
C HIS A 136 14.65 -16.50 6.27
N ARG A 137 15.95 -16.62 5.91
CA ARG A 137 16.50 -17.77 5.17
C ARG A 137 15.68 -18.10 3.89
N GLY A 138 15.29 -17.07 3.12
CA GLY A 138 14.56 -17.23 1.86
C GLY A 138 13.08 -17.61 2.01
N ARG A 139 12.49 -17.46 3.22
CA ARG A 139 11.08 -17.70 3.47
C ARG A 139 10.44 -16.53 4.18
N LEU A 140 9.20 -16.21 3.81
CA LEU A 140 8.41 -15.21 4.51
C LEU A 140 8.09 -15.69 5.93
N THR A 141 8.32 -14.83 6.93
CA THR A 141 8.05 -15.16 8.34
C THR A 141 6.55 -15.05 8.68
N GLY A 142 5.76 -14.42 7.81
CA GLY A 142 4.38 -14.07 8.07
C GLY A 142 4.23 -12.82 8.94
N ARG A 143 5.28 -12.02 9.04
CA ARG A 143 5.30 -10.74 9.78
C ARG A 143 5.63 -9.59 8.85
N TYR A 144 5.34 -8.39 9.30
CA TYR A 144 5.86 -7.17 8.69
C TYR A 144 7.27 -6.85 9.23
N ARG A 145 8.11 -6.29 8.38
CA ARG A 145 9.37 -5.66 8.77
C ARG A 145 9.07 -4.28 9.34
N GLY A 146 8.95 -4.20 10.66
CA GLY A 146 8.54 -2.98 11.35
C GLY A 146 7.03 -2.74 11.31
N ALA A 147 6.63 -1.49 11.43
CA ALA A 147 5.22 -1.09 11.43
C ALA A 147 4.62 -1.09 10.03
N GLN A 148 3.32 -1.35 9.92
CA GLN A 148 2.58 -1.17 8.66
C GLN A 148 2.52 0.32 8.31
N CYS A 149 2.67 0.65 7.02
CA CYS A 149 2.71 2.03 6.51
C CYS A 149 1.30 2.63 6.41
N VAL A 150 0.64 2.82 7.56
CA VAL A 150 -0.73 3.38 7.68
C VAL A 150 -0.76 4.47 8.74
N GLY A 151 -1.69 5.42 8.62
CA GLY A 151 -1.88 6.50 9.58
C GLY A 151 -0.58 7.28 9.83
N ALA A 152 -0.24 7.51 11.09
CA ALA A 152 0.94 8.26 11.49
C ALA A 152 2.27 7.68 10.95
N GLU A 153 2.30 6.37 10.67
CA GLU A 153 3.50 5.73 10.10
C GLU A 153 3.78 6.21 8.67
N LYS A 154 2.76 6.54 7.86
CA LYS A 154 2.93 7.17 6.55
C LYS A 154 3.75 8.45 6.68
N ARG A 155 3.31 9.36 7.56
CA ARG A 155 4.01 10.61 7.83
C ARG A 155 5.43 10.40 8.34
N ARG A 156 5.61 9.49 9.31
CA ARG A 156 6.94 9.17 9.87
C ARG A 156 7.92 8.71 8.79
N ARG A 157 7.49 7.82 7.88
CA ARG A 157 8.34 7.32 6.80
C ARG A 157 8.69 8.39 5.79
N VAL A 158 7.75 9.28 5.46
CA VAL A 158 8.02 10.40 4.55
C VAL A 158 9.08 11.32 5.16
N HIS A 159 8.94 11.73 6.43
CA HIS A 159 9.95 12.57 7.11
C HIS A 159 11.31 11.87 7.29
N ALA A 160 11.32 10.54 7.41
CA ALA A 160 12.58 9.78 7.51
C ALA A 160 13.31 9.69 6.16
N ALA A 161 12.58 9.73 5.04
CA ALA A 161 13.14 9.59 3.70
C ALA A 161 13.42 10.94 3.01
N TYR A 162 12.66 11.98 3.38
CA TYR A 162 12.70 13.28 2.69
C TYR A 162 12.68 14.44 3.69
N ASP A 163 13.48 15.46 3.40
CA ASP A 163 13.31 16.78 4.01
C ASP A 163 12.12 17.50 3.34
N VAL A 164 10.95 17.32 3.91
CA VAL A 164 9.68 17.79 3.34
C VAL A 164 9.64 19.31 3.24
N ASP A 165 10.26 20.00 4.20
CA ASP A 165 10.30 21.47 4.27
C ASP A 165 11.19 22.08 3.17
N ALA A 166 12.06 21.29 2.57
CA ALA A 166 12.90 21.74 1.44
C ALA A 166 12.13 21.81 0.10
N TYR A 167 10.91 21.27 0.02
CA TYR A 167 10.11 21.33 -1.20
C TYR A 167 9.22 22.57 -1.23
N PRO A 168 9.24 23.37 -2.35
CA PRO A 168 8.38 24.54 -2.49
C PRO A 168 6.89 24.23 -2.32
N VAL A 169 6.45 23.10 -2.87
CA VAL A 169 5.07 22.62 -2.70
C VAL A 169 5.07 21.11 -2.47
N VAL A 170 4.35 20.70 -1.46
CA VAL A 170 4.02 19.31 -1.14
C VAL A 170 2.56 19.06 -1.50
N TYR A 171 2.32 18.09 -2.37
CA TYR A 171 1.00 17.59 -2.72
C TYR A 171 0.76 16.26 -2.01
N ALA A 172 -0.45 16.01 -1.53
CA ALA A 172 -0.83 14.69 -1.02
C ALA A 172 -2.22 14.29 -1.52
N TYR A 173 -2.35 13.02 -1.85
CA TYR A 173 -3.56 12.38 -2.37
C TYR A 173 -3.90 11.19 -1.49
N GLY A 174 -5.14 11.12 -0.99
CA GLY A 174 -5.63 10.05 -0.14
C GLY A 174 -7.15 9.93 -0.19
N ASP A 175 -7.71 8.84 0.33
CA ASP A 175 -9.16 8.58 0.26
C ASP A 175 -9.77 8.13 1.58
N THR A 176 -8.96 7.73 2.56
CA THR A 176 -9.43 7.23 3.85
C THR A 176 -8.88 8.04 5.04
N HIS A 177 -9.39 7.72 6.23
CA HIS A 177 -8.88 8.29 7.47
C HIS A 177 -7.42 7.88 7.77
N GLU A 178 -6.94 6.77 7.19
CA GLU A 178 -5.54 6.33 7.31
C GLU A 178 -4.55 7.28 6.57
N ASP A 179 -5.06 8.21 5.75
CA ASP A 179 -4.27 9.19 5.00
C ASP A 179 -4.25 10.57 5.67
N ARG A 180 -4.95 10.72 6.79
CA ARG A 180 -5.11 12.02 7.46
C ARG A 180 -3.76 12.68 7.75
N GLU A 181 -2.83 11.95 8.33
CA GLU A 181 -1.51 12.46 8.70
C GLU A 181 -0.65 12.75 7.46
N LEU A 182 -0.81 11.98 6.39
CA LEU A 182 -0.17 12.24 5.10
C LEU A 182 -0.72 13.54 4.47
N LEU A 183 -2.03 13.72 4.47
CA LEU A 183 -2.67 14.93 3.95
C LEU A 183 -2.30 16.15 4.77
N GLN A 184 -2.25 16.06 6.10
CA GLN A 184 -1.93 17.17 6.99
C GLN A 184 -0.52 17.77 6.80
N MET A 185 0.43 17.01 6.27
CA MET A 185 1.77 17.51 6.00
C MET A 185 1.88 18.23 4.63
N ALA A 186 0.84 18.19 3.81
CA ALA A 186 0.88 18.76 2.48
C ALA A 186 0.36 20.19 2.42
N HIS A 187 0.93 21.01 1.52
CA HIS A 187 0.45 22.33 1.17
C HIS A 187 -0.82 22.26 0.31
N ARG A 188 -0.90 21.24 -0.58
CA ARG A 188 -2.06 20.97 -1.42
C ARG A 188 -2.56 19.57 -1.17
N ARG A 189 -3.78 19.46 -0.66
CA ARG A 189 -4.40 18.24 -0.15
C ARG A 189 -5.54 17.82 -1.05
N TYR A 190 -5.54 16.57 -1.46
CA TYR A 190 -6.61 16.00 -2.27
C TYR A 190 -7.19 14.77 -1.56
N PHE A 191 -8.41 14.93 -1.03
CA PHE A 191 -9.15 13.83 -0.42
C PHE A 191 -10.21 13.36 -1.41
N GLN A 192 -10.16 12.06 -1.78
CA GLN A 192 -11.04 11.47 -2.80
C GLN A 192 -11.04 12.31 -4.09
N TRP A 193 -9.84 12.74 -4.52
CA TRP A 193 -9.59 13.54 -5.73
C TRP A 193 -10.16 14.97 -5.72
N ARG A 194 -10.71 15.40 -4.61
CA ARG A 194 -11.18 16.79 -4.41
C ARG A 194 -10.16 17.54 -3.56
N GLU A 195 -9.79 18.74 -4.00
CA GLU A 195 -8.94 19.59 -3.20
C GLU A 195 -9.67 20.02 -1.94
N VAL A 196 -9.00 19.90 -0.80
CA VAL A 196 -9.52 20.26 0.52
C VAL A 196 -8.60 21.26 1.20
N ALA A 197 -9.17 22.09 2.07
CA ALA A 197 -8.43 23.15 2.80
C ALA A 197 -7.44 22.57 3.83
#